data_b0056b276dd581a53cf58b48bc5eb2bf
#
_entry.id   b0056b276dd581a53cf58b48bc5eb2bf
#
_cell.length_a   1.000
_cell.length_b   1.000
_cell.length_c   1.000
_cell.angle_alpha   90.00
_cell.angle_beta   90.00
_cell.angle_gamma   90.00
#
_symmetry.space_group_name_H-M   'P 1'
#
loop_
_entity.id
_entity.type
_entity.pdbx_description
1 polymer ?
#
loop_
_entity_poly.entity_id
_entity_poly.type
_entity_poly.pdbx_seq_one_letter_code
_entity_poly.pdbx_strand_id
1 'polypeptide(L)'
;LGKTQWNGHVLLQTCINGSSELMTNLSSSIMNSLYNIQLMKFAGENGVAAYGTMMYINFIFLAIFFGYSIGSAPVISYHYGAGNQDELKNLFKKSLRLIGTWGFMLALLSQLLAAPLSKLFVGYDAELFAMTEHGFRIYCLAYLINGFNIFGSSFFTALNNGVISAAISFLRTLVFQIIMILLL
;
A
#
# COMPACT_ATOMS: atom_id res chain seq x y z
N LEU A 1 -5.02 10.12 35.96
CA LEU A 1 -5.92 9.45 35.02
C LEU A 1 -7.33 9.57 35.59
N GLY A 2 -8.25 10.29 34.89
CA GLY A 2 -9.65 10.48 35.32
C GLY A 2 -10.47 9.19 35.13
N LYS A 3 -11.68 9.16 35.69
CA LYS A 3 -12.62 8.06 35.50
C LYS A 3 -13.00 7.98 34.02
N THR A 4 -12.93 6.78 33.44
CA THR A 4 -13.34 6.51 32.07
C THR A 4 -14.83 6.81 31.90
N GLN A 5 -15.19 7.72 30.99
CA GLN A 5 -16.56 8.01 30.63
C GLN A 5 -16.87 7.40 29.26
N TRP A 6 -17.98 6.71 29.15
CA TRP A 6 -18.46 6.17 27.88
C TRP A 6 -19.01 7.30 27.00
N ASN A 7 -18.39 7.50 25.82
CA ASN A 7 -18.88 8.47 24.84
C ASN A 7 -19.11 7.77 23.49
N GLY A 8 -20.37 7.48 23.18
CA GLY A 8 -20.76 6.77 21.96
C GLY A 8 -20.40 7.52 20.67
N HIS A 9 -20.40 8.87 20.70
CA HIS A 9 -20.02 9.68 19.54
C HIS A 9 -18.53 9.53 19.21
N VAL A 10 -17.67 9.55 20.21
CA VAL A 10 -16.22 9.34 20.02
C VAL A 10 -15.94 7.92 19.50
N LEU A 11 -16.66 6.92 20.03
CA LEU A 11 -16.53 5.54 19.57
C LEU A 11 -16.94 5.41 18.10
N LEU A 12 -18.06 6.00 17.71
CA LEU A 12 -18.53 5.98 16.32
C LEU A 12 -17.53 6.65 15.37
N GLN A 13 -17.00 7.81 15.74
CA GLN A 13 -15.95 8.49 14.95
C GLN A 13 -14.70 7.65 14.81
N THR A 14 -14.27 6.97 15.87
CA THR A 14 -13.11 6.06 15.82
C THR A 14 -13.37 4.89 14.86
N CYS A 15 -14.58 4.30 14.91
CA CYS A 15 -14.95 3.23 13.97
C CYS A 15 -15.01 3.71 12.52
N ILE A 16 -15.56 4.89 12.26
CA ILE A 16 -15.60 5.50 10.91
C ILE A 16 -14.17 5.78 10.43
N ASN A 17 -13.31 6.30 11.28
CA ASN A 17 -11.92 6.58 10.90
C ASN A 17 -11.13 5.29 10.63
N GLY A 18 -11.39 4.21 11.39
CA GLY A 18 -10.80 2.89 11.18
C GLY A 18 -11.38 2.13 9.97
N SER A 19 -12.54 2.55 9.43
CA SER A 19 -13.17 1.88 8.29
C SER A 19 -12.33 1.91 7.02
N SER A 20 -11.44 2.89 6.86
CA SER A 20 -10.51 2.98 5.73
C SER A 20 -9.54 1.79 5.70
N GLU A 21 -9.05 1.38 6.86
CA GLU A 21 -8.16 0.23 6.99
C GLU A 21 -8.90 -1.08 6.70
N LEU A 22 -10.11 -1.21 7.24
CA LEU A 22 -11.00 -2.35 6.93
C LEU A 22 -11.27 -2.46 5.44
N MET A 23 -11.62 -1.36 4.77
CA MET A 23 -11.86 -1.33 3.32
C MET A 23 -10.61 -1.72 2.53
N THR A 24 -9.44 -1.24 2.92
CA THR A 24 -8.17 -1.60 2.29
C THR A 24 -7.90 -3.10 2.38
N ASN A 25 -8.04 -3.69 3.57
CA ASN A 25 -7.78 -5.11 3.80
C ASN A 25 -8.78 -6.02 3.09
N LEU A 26 -10.07 -5.71 3.15
CA LEU A 26 -11.11 -6.45 2.42
C LEU A 26 -10.89 -6.38 0.91
N SER A 27 -10.64 -5.18 0.38
CA SER A 27 -10.37 -4.97 -1.04
C SER A 27 -9.14 -5.76 -1.50
N SER A 28 -8.06 -5.71 -0.73
CA SER A 28 -6.83 -6.45 -1.04
C SER A 28 -7.06 -7.95 -1.05
N SER A 29 -7.86 -8.50 -0.13
CA SER A 29 -8.19 -9.94 -0.09
C SER A 29 -9.00 -10.37 -1.32
N ILE A 30 -10.00 -9.57 -1.70
CA ILE A 30 -10.80 -9.83 -2.91
C ILE A 30 -9.92 -9.78 -4.15
N MET A 31 -9.04 -8.78 -4.25
CA MET A 31 -8.16 -8.61 -5.40
C MET A 31 -7.14 -9.73 -5.52
N ASN A 32 -6.53 -10.17 -4.41
CA ASN A 32 -5.64 -11.33 -4.41
C ASN A 32 -6.34 -12.59 -4.93
N SER A 33 -7.59 -12.83 -4.54
CA SER A 33 -8.38 -13.96 -5.05
C SER A 33 -8.65 -13.84 -6.55
N LEU A 34 -9.01 -12.65 -7.03
CA LEU A 34 -9.24 -12.41 -8.46
C LEU A 34 -7.97 -12.58 -9.29
N TYR A 35 -6.83 -12.05 -8.83
CA TYR A 35 -5.54 -12.25 -9.50
C TYR A 35 -5.17 -13.72 -9.59
N ASN A 36 -5.33 -14.47 -8.50
CA ASN A 36 -5.04 -15.90 -8.50
C ASN A 36 -5.92 -16.68 -9.53
N ILE A 37 -7.21 -16.34 -9.63
CA ILE A 37 -8.11 -16.97 -10.61
C ILE A 37 -7.69 -16.63 -12.03
N GLN A 38 -7.36 -15.38 -12.32
CA GLN A 38 -6.93 -14.98 -13.66
C GLN A 38 -5.57 -15.56 -14.02
N LEU A 39 -4.59 -15.51 -13.13
CA LEU A 39 -3.26 -16.07 -13.35
C LEU A 39 -3.31 -17.58 -13.57
N MET A 40 -4.18 -18.29 -12.83
CA MET A 40 -4.37 -19.71 -13.06
C MET A 40 -4.88 -20.02 -14.48
N LYS A 41 -5.74 -19.15 -15.03
CA LYS A 41 -6.25 -19.32 -16.40
C LYS A 41 -5.22 -19.04 -17.48
N PHE A 42 -4.39 -18.00 -17.30
CA PHE A 42 -3.46 -17.53 -18.34
C PHE A 42 -2.07 -18.13 -18.25
N ALA A 43 -1.58 -18.39 -17.05
CA ALA A 43 -0.20 -18.82 -16.81
C ALA A 43 -0.09 -20.08 -15.92
N GLY A 44 -1.22 -20.70 -15.57
CA GLY A 44 -1.26 -21.91 -14.77
C GLY A 44 -0.67 -21.76 -13.36
N GLU A 45 -0.21 -22.87 -12.79
CA GLU A 45 0.35 -22.91 -11.43
C GLU A 45 1.61 -22.05 -11.31
N ASN A 46 2.46 -21.99 -12.35
CA ASN A 46 3.66 -21.16 -12.36
C ASN A 46 3.34 -19.67 -12.26
N GLY A 47 2.25 -19.21 -12.90
CA GLY A 47 1.80 -17.83 -12.79
C GLY A 47 1.36 -17.44 -11.38
N VAL A 48 0.62 -18.33 -10.72
CA VAL A 48 0.18 -18.12 -9.32
C VAL A 48 1.38 -18.14 -8.36
N ALA A 49 2.31 -19.08 -8.55
CA ALA A 49 3.53 -19.18 -7.74
C ALA A 49 4.44 -17.96 -7.91
N ALA A 50 4.63 -17.48 -9.15
CA ALA A 50 5.40 -16.27 -9.44
C ALA A 50 4.77 -15.04 -8.77
N TYR A 51 3.46 -14.87 -8.88
CA TYR A 51 2.73 -13.78 -8.24
C TYR A 51 2.86 -13.82 -6.71
N GLY A 52 2.68 -15.01 -6.11
CA GLY A 52 2.85 -15.19 -4.66
C GLY A 52 4.26 -14.77 -4.19
N THR A 53 5.29 -15.21 -4.90
CA THR A 53 6.68 -14.84 -4.63
C THR A 53 6.90 -13.32 -4.74
N MET A 54 6.38 -12.70 -5.80
CA MET A 54 6.46 -11.24 -5.97
C MET A 54 5.77 -10.50 -4.82
N MET A 55 4.61 -10.99 -4.34
CA MET A 55 3.90 -10.36 -3.22
C MET A 55 4.68 -10.44 -1.91
N TYR A 56 5.36 -11.55 -1.60
CA TYR A 56 6.25 -11.64 -0.43
C TYR A 56 7.39 -10.61 -0.50
N ILE A 57 8.05 -10.50 -1.64
CA ILE A 57 9.10 -9.49 -1.85
C ILE A 57 8.51 -8.07 -1.71
N ASN A 58 7.36 -7.84 -2.33
CA ASN A 58 6.67 -6.55 -2.28
C ASN A 58 6.34 -6.09 -0.85
N PHE A 59 5.95 -7.00 0.05
CA PHE A 59 5.68 -6.66 1.45
C PHE A 59 6.88 -6.02 2.13
N ILE A 60 8.09 -6.51 1.86
CA ILE A 60 9.33 -5.96 2.43
C ILE A 60 9.54 -4.51 1.97
N PHE A 61 9.35 -4.26 0.67
CA PHE A 61 9.53 -2.91 0.10
C PHE A 61 8.45 -1.93 0.56
N LEU A 62 7.19 -2.37 0.60
CA LEU A 62 6.07 -1.53 1.06
C LEU A 62 6.15 -1.20 2.56
N ALA A 63 6.80 -2.03 3.38
CA ALA A 63 6.98 -1.78 4.81
C ALA A 63 7.64 -0.41 5.09
N ILE A 64 8.49 0.08 4.19
CA ILE A 64 9.12 1.40 4.30
C ILE A 64 8.07 2.51 4.23
N PHE A 65 7.15 2.44 3.26
CA PHE A 65 6.07 3.42 3.11
C PHE A 65 5.06 3.36 4.26
N PHE A 66 4.70 2.15 4.68
CA PHE A 66 3.82 1.97 5.83
C PHE A 66 4.47 2.48 7.13
N GLY A 67 5.74 2.15 7.35
CA GLY A 67 6.48 2.62 8.53
C GLY A 67 6.52 4.14 8.61
N TYR A 68 6.83 4.81 7.50
CA TYR A 68 6.80 6.27 7.44
C TYR A 68 5.39 6.84 7.68
N SER A 69 4.38 6.27 7.02
CA SER A 69 2.99 6.75 7.11
C SER A 69 2.45 6.63 8.53
N ILE A 70 2.67 5.48 9.17
CA ILE A 70 2.25 5.23 10.56
C ILE A 70 3.04 6.13 11.52
N GLY A 71 4.36 6.24 11.33
CA GLY A 71 5.22 7.05 12.20
C GLY A 71 4.94 8.56 12.13
N SER A 72 4.52 9.06 10.96
CA SER A 72 4.18 10.48 10.78
C SER A 72 2.76 10.84 11.23
N ALA A 73 1.84 9.88 11.32
CA ALA A 73 0.44 10.12 11.64
C ALA A 73 0.22 10.86 13.00
N PRO A 74 0.90 10.52 14.11
CA PRO A 74 0.74 11.24 15.36
C PRO A 74 1.16 12.70 15.27
N VAL A 75 2.22 13.02 14.53
CA VAL A 75 2.71 14.39 14.34
C VAL A 75 1.71 15.21 13.53
N ILE A 76 1.16 14.63 12.47
CA ILE A 76 0.12 15.22 11.63
C ILE A 76 -1.13 15.51 12.47
N SER A 77 -1.60 14.52 13.24
CA SER A 77 -2.77 14.66 14.11
C SER A 77 -2.58 15.73 15.19
N TYR A 78 -1.39 15.82 15.76
CA TYR A 78 -1.05 16.86 16.76
C TYR A 78 -1.17 18.26 16.18
N HIS A 79 -0.53 18.53 15.03
CA HIS A 79 -0.58 19.86 14.41
C HIS A 79 -1.98 20.20 13.89
N TYR A 80 -2.72 19.21 13.43
CA TYR A 80 -4.12 19.40 13.06
C TYR A 80 -4.98 19.79 14.24
N GLY A 81 -4.89 19.07 15.37
CA GLY A 81 -5.61 19.39 16.61
C GLY A 81 -5.21 20.73 17.22
N ALA A 82 -3.96 21.15 17.06
CA ALA A 82 -3.45 22.45 17.50
C ALA A 82 -3.84 23.61 16.55
N GLY A 83 -4.48 23.35 15.42
CA GLY A 83 -4.84 24.38 14.43
C GLY A 83 -3.65 24.96 13.66
N ASN A 84 -2.46 24.34 13.73
CA ASN A 84 -1.23 24.83 13.11
C ASN A 84 -1.17 24.45 11.61
N GLN A 85 -1.90 25.22 10.80
CA GLN A 85 -2.05 24.96 9.37
C GLN A 85 -0.74 25.10 8.58
N ASP A 86 0.15 25.99 8.99
CA ASP A 86 1.40 26.25 8.27
C ASP A 86 2.37 25.08 8.45
N GLU A 87 2.48 24.55 9.68
CA GLU A 87 3.31 23.37 9.91
C GLU A 87 2.69 22.12 9.27
N LEU A 88 1.38 21.99 9.24
CA LEU A 88 0.69 20.90 8.55
C LEU A 88 1.00 20.90 7.04
N LYS A 89 0.97 22.06 6.37
CA LYS A 89 1.37 22.21 4.97
C LYS A 89 2.84 21.89 4.74
N ASN A 90 3.70 22.34 5.67
CA ASN A 90 5.13 22.06 5.64
C ASN A 90 5.43 20.56 5.75
N LEU A 91 4.81 19.88 6.71
CA LEU A 91 4.88 18.44 6.89
C LEU A 91 4.42 17.70 5.63
N PHE A 92 3.28 18.09 5.07
CA PHE A 92 2.76 17.47 3.85
C PHE A 92 3.74 17.58 2.68
N LYS A 93 4.28 18.78 2.42
CA LYS A 93 5.26 19.01 1.34
C LYS A 93 6.55 18.21 1.56
N LYS A 94 7.06 18.18 2.78
CA LYS A 94 8.27 17.41 3.14
C LYS A 94 8.03 15.91 2.97
N SER A 95 6.87 15.42 3.40
CA SER A 95 6.47 14.01 3.25
C SER A 95 6.38 13.60 1.78
N LEU A 96 5.75 14.42 0.92
CA LEU A 96 5.67 14.11 -0.50
C LEU A 96 7.05 14.02 -1.16
N ARG A 97 7.98 14.92 -0.82
CA ARG A 97 9.35 14.86 -1.34
C ARG A 97 10.07 13.61 -0.89
N LEU A 98 9.98 13.31 0.40
CA LEU A 98 10.62 12.13 0.99
C LEU A 98 10.08 10.85 0.37
N ILE A 99 8.76 10.71 0.24
CA ILE A 99 8.10 9.55 -0.36
C ILE A 99 8.48 9.40 -1.83
N GLY A 100 8.53 10.51 -2.59
CA GLY A 100 8.97 10.49 -3.98
C GLY A 100 10.42 10.03 -4.12
N THR A 101 11.32 10.52 -3.24
CA THR A 101 12.72 10.09 -3.21
C THR A 101 12.84 8.60 -2.88
N TRP A 102 12.16 8.14 -1.82
CA TRP A 102 12.14 6.72 -1.47
C TRP A 102 11.50 5.85 -2.54
N GLY A 103 10.41 6.30 -3.17
CA GLY A 103 9.78 5.59 -4.28
C GLY A 103 10.73 5.36 -5.45
N PHE A 104 11.48 6.39 -5.82
CA PHE A 104 12.49 6.30 -6.86
C PHE A 104 13.65 5.37 -6.47
N MET A 105 14.17 5.52 -5.24
CA MET A 105 15.24 4.64 -4.73
C MET A 105 14.79 3.18 -4.68
N LEU A 106 13.59 2.91 -4.20
CA LEU A 106 13.05 1.56 -4.12
C LEU A 106 12.80 0.95 -5.49
N ALA A 107 12.31 1.72 -6.46
CA ALA A 107 12.16 1.26 -7.83
C ALA A 107 13.51 0.88 -8.44
N LEU A 108 14.56 1.69 -8.28
CA LEU A 108 15.91 1.38 -8.73
C LEU A 108 16.49 0.16 -8.02
N LEU A 109 16.38 0.12 -6.69
CA LEU A 109 16.90 -0.99 -5.89
C LEU A 109 16.21 -2.31 -6.27
N SER A 110 14.89 -2.28 -6.49
CA SER A 110 14.11 -3.44 -6.91
C SER A 110 14.55 -3.94 -8.30
N GLN A 111 14.85 -3.04 -9.23
CA GLN A 111 15.39 -3.43 -10.54
C GLN A 111 16.72 -4.17 -10.42
N LEU A 112 17.62 -3.68 -9.56
CA LEU A 112 18.91 -4.31 -9.33
C LEU A 112 18.78 -5.64 -8.59
N LEU A 113 17.86 -5.74 -7.66
CA LEU A 113 17.64 -6.92 -6.83
C LEU A 113 16.65 -7.93 -7.44
N ALA A 114 16.02 -7.63 -8.57
CA ALA A 114 15.01 -8.52 -9.18
C ALA A 114 15.56 -9.94 -9.41
N ALA A 115 16.69 -10.07 -10.08
CA ALA A 115 17.30 -11.37 -10.35
C ALA A 115 17.77 -12.09 -9.07
N PRO A 116 18.55 -11.48 -8.15
CA PRO A 116 18.98 -12.18 -6.94
C PRO A 116 17.83 -12.55 -6.01
N LEU A 117 16.80 -11.71 -5.86
CA LEU A 117 15.63 -12.02 -5.05
C LEU A 117 14.80 -13.15 -5.68
N SER A 118 14.52 -13.09 -6.98
CA SER A 118 13.80 -14.16 -7.66
C SER A 118 14.55 -15.48 -7.56
N LYS A 119 15.90 -15.45 -7.72
CA LYS A 119 16.73 -16.65 -7.58
C LYS A 119 16.68 -17.24 -6.16
N LEU A 120 16.61 -16.41 -5.15
CA LEU A 120 16.53 -16.85 -3.76
C LEU A 120 15.25 -17.65 -3.47
N PHE A 121 14.12 -17.22 -4.04
CA PHE A 121 12.81 -17.82 -3.76
C PHE A 121 12.46 -18.96 -4.72
N VAL A 122 12.78 -18.83 -6.00
CA VAL A 122 12.34 -19.74 -7.07
C VAL A 122 13.45 -20.19 -8.00
N GLY A 123 14.71 -20.10 -7.58
CA GLY A 123 15.87 -20.47 -8.39
C GLY A 123 16.03 -21.96 -8.69
N TYR A 124 15.17 -22.81 -8.16
CA TYR A 124 15.11 -24.25 -8.43
C TYR A 124 14.39 -24.59 -9.73
N ASP A 125 13.58 -23.69 -10.28
CA ASP A 125 12.86 -23.85 -11.54
C ASP A 125 13.17 -22.67 -12.47
N ALA A 126 13.69 -22.95 -13.65
CA ALA A 126 14.14 -21.93 -14.58
C ALA A 126 13.00 -21.14 -15.23
N GLU A 127 11.88 -21.78 -15.48
CA GLU A 127 10.69 -21.13 -16.08
C GLU A 127 10.04 -20.22 -15.06
N LEU A 128 9.81 -20.71 -13.84
CA LEU A 128 9.24 -19.95 -12.75
C LEU A 128 10.14 -18.75 -12.35
N PHE A 129 11.48 -18.96 -12.35
CA PHE A 129 12.45 -17.88 -12.12
C PHE A 129 12.31 -16.77 -13.18
N ALA A 130 12.30 -17.13 -14.47
CA ALA A 130 12.20 -16.14 -15.55
C ALA A 130 10.89 -15.36 -15.48
N MET A 131 9.78 -16.04 -15.21
CA MET A 131 8.46 -15.43 -15.06
C MET A 131 8.42 -14.48 -13.84
N THR A 132 8.96 -14.91 -12.69
CA THR A 132 9.01 -14.12 -11.46
C THR A 132 9.89 -12.88 -11.64
N GLU A 133 11.09 -13.04 -12.21
CA GLU A 133 12.01 -11.91 -12.45
C GLU A 133 11.38 -10.88 -13.39
N HIS A 134 10.82 -11.33 -14.51
CA HIS A 134 10.22 -10.43 -15.49
C HIS A 134 9.01 -9.69 -14.89
N GLY A 135 8.09 -10.42 -14.24
CA GLY A 135 6.94 -9.84 -13.58
C GLY A 135 7.33 -8.84 -12.48
N PHE A 136 8.34 -9.16 -11.68
CA PHE A 136 8.80 -8.26 -10.62
C PHE A 136 9.46 -6.98 -11.17
N ARG A 137 10.22 -7.05 -12.27
CA ARG A 137 10.77 -5.86 -12.95
C ARG A 137 9.70 -4.90 -13.43
N ILE A 138 8.57 -5.42 -13.93
CA ILE A 138 7.42 -4.59 -14.32
C ILE A 138 6.73 -4.03 -13.07
N TYR A 139 6.47 -4.89 -12.09
CA TYR A 139 5.74 -4.52 -10.88
C TYR A 139 6.44 -3.44 -10.04
N CYS A 140 7.77 -3.46 -9.97
CA CYS A 140 8.51 -2.50 -9.13
C CYS A 140 8.37 -1.03 -9.59
N LEU A 141 7.96 -0.77 -10.83
CA LEU A 141 7.62 0.58 -11.29
C LEU A 141 6.44 1.18 -10.50
N ALA A 142 5.58 0.32 -9.93
CA ALA A 142 4.48 0.77 -9.08
C ALA A 142 4.96 1.46 -7.79
N TYR A 143 6.20 1.21 -7.32
CA TYR A 143 6.74 1.90 -6.14
C TYR A 143 6.85 3.41 -6.31
N LEU A 144 6.97 3.91 -7.54
CA LEU A 144 6.96 5.34 -7.83
C LEU A 144 5.65 6.03 -7.39
N ILE A 145 4.55 5.27 -7.37
CA ILE A 145 3.20 5.80 -7.09
C ILE A 145 2.66 5.27 -5.77
N ASN A 146 2.97 4.03 -5.39
CA ASN A 146 2.40 3.37 -4.22
C ASN A 146 2.64 4.14 -2.92
N GLY A 147 3.82 4.73 -2.75
CA GLY A 147 4.13 5.54 -1.56
C GLY A 147 3.18 6.73 -1.39
N PHE A 148 2.88 7.45 -2.46
CA PHE A 148 1.94 8.57 -2.43
C PHE A 148 0.53 8.13 -2.09
N ASN A 149 0.11 6.98 -2.60
CA ASN A 149 -1.20 6.40 -2.32
C ASN A 149 -1.35 5.98 -0.86
N ILE A 150 -0.34 5.30 -0.31
CA ILE A 150 -0.33 4.84 1.10
C ILE A 150 -0.32 6.05 2.03
N PHE A 151 0.58 7.00 1.79
CA PHE A 151 0.67 8.20 2.62
C PHE A 151 -0.59 9.07 2.50
N GLY A 152 -1.15 9.25 1.31
CA GLY A 152 -2.37 10.03 1.10
C GLY A 152 -3.54 9.50 1.93
N SER A 153 -3.78 8.19 1.90
CA SER A 153 -4.81 7.56 2.74
C SER A 153 -4.53 7.77 4.24
N SER A 154 -3.29 7.50 4.68
CA SER A 154 -2.86 7.69 6.07
C SER A 154 -2.95 9.14 6.53
N PHE A 155 -2.61 10.10 5.66
CA PHE A 155 -2.71 11.52 5.96
C PHE A 155 -4.15 11.95 6.25
N PHE A 156 -5.13 11.55 5.43
CA PHE A 156 -6.53 11.84 5.70
C PHE A 156 -7.07 11.13 6.94
N THR A 157 -6.60 9.92 7.22
CA THR A 157 -6.90 9.24 8.49
C THR A 157 -6.37 10.04 9.68
N ALA A 158 -5.14 10.56 9.60
CA ALA A 158 -4.53 11.38 10.64
C ALA A 158 -5.24 12.74 10.84
N LEU A 159 -5.91 13.25 9.80
CA LEU A 159 -6.80 14.42 9.88
C LEU A 159 -8.21 14.08 10.41
N ASN A 160 -8.41 12.87 10.92
CA ASN A 160 -9.71 12.37 11.38
C ASN A 160 -10.81 12.40 10.28
N ASN A 161 -10.41 12.25 9.02
CA ASN A 161 -11.32 12.17 7.87
C ASN A 161 -11.30 10.77 7.26
N GLY A 162 -11.82 9.81 8.02
CA GLY A 162 -11.87 8.40 7.65
C GLY A 162 -12.68 8.14 6.37
N VAL A 163 -13.69 8.95 6.07
CA VAL A 163 -14.53 8.79 4.86
C VAL A 163 -13.70 9.03 3.61
N ILE A 164 -12.94 10.12 3.54
CA ILE A 164 -12.07 10.41 2.39
C ILE A 164 -10.97 9.36 2.29
N SER A 165 -10.36 8.98 3.39
CA SER A 165 -9.34 7.92 3.42
C SER A 165 -9.90 6.58 2.90
N ALA A 166 -11.10 6.19 3.35
CA ALA A 166 -11.78 4.98 2.89
C ALA A 166 -12.11 5.04 1.39
N ALA A 167 -12.60 6.19 0.90
CA ALA A 167 -12.90 6.39 -0.52
C ALA A 167 -11.63 6.25 -1.39
N ILE A 168 -10.52 6.88 -1.01
CA ILE A 168 -9.23 6.76 -1.71
C ILE A 168 -8.77 5.31 -1.73
N SER A 169 -8.81 4.63 -0.59
CA SER A 169 -8.41 3.23 -0.47
C SER A 169 -9.27 2.30 -1.33
N PHE A 170 -10.59 2.47 -1.28
CA PHE A 170 -11.55 1.67 -2.03
C PHE A 170 -11.38 1.85 -3.55
N LEU A 171 -11.33 3.10 -4.02
CA LEU A 171 -11.14 3.40 -5.43
C LEU A 171 -9.83 2.82 -5.96
N ARG A 172 -8.74 3.04 -5.23
CA ARG A 172 -7.41 2.55 -5.61
C ARG A 172 -7.33 1.02 -5.62
N THR A 173 -7.77 0.38 -4.55
CA THR A 173 -7.50 -1.05 -4.32
C THR A 173 -8.53 -1.95 -4.96
N LEU A 174 -9.78 -1.50 -5.09
CA LEU A 174 -10.85 -2.33 -5.66
C LEU A 174 -11.23 -1.85 -7.06
N VAL A 175 -11.71 -0.62 -7.19
CA VAL A 175 -12.35 -0.17 -8.43
C VAL A 175 -11.38 -0.15 -9.61
N PHE A 176 -10.24 0.53 -9.46
CA PHE A 176 -9.26 0.61 -10.55
C PHE A 176 -8.64 -0.74 -10.88
N GLN A 177 -8.39 -1.59 -9.88
CA GLN A 177 -7.82 -2.90 -10.14
C GLN A 177 -8.81 -3.85 -10.82
N ILE A 178 -10.09 -3.85 -10.42
CA ILE A 178 -11.14 -4.64 -11.13
C ILE A 178 -11.26 -4.18 -12.58
N ILE A 179 -11.31 -2.87 -12.83
CA ILE A 179 -11.38 -2.35 -14.19
C ILE A 179 -10.19 -2.84 -15.01
N MET A 180 -8.97 -2.78 -14.47
CA MET A 180 -7.77 -3.24 -15.17
C MET A 180 -7.80 -4.75 -15.45
N ILE A 181 -8.27 -5.57 -14.50
CA ILE A 181 -8.40 -7.03 -14.69
C ILE A 181 -9.45 -7.37 -15.76
N LEU A 182 -10.54 -6.60 -15.85
CA LEU A 182 -11.59 -6.83 -16.83
C LEU A 182 -11.23 -6.34 -18.24
N LEU A 183 -10.27 -5.43 -18.35
CA LEU A 183 -9.76 -4.91 -19.63
C LEU A 183 -8.65 -5.79 -20.23
N LEU A 184 -8.04 -6.67 -19.44
CA LEU A 184 -7.03 -7.64 -19.85
C LEU A 184 -7.66 -8.99 -20.22
#